data_0be158e8d64e923b3ea74cf251dac561
#
_entry.id   0be158e8d64e923b3ea74cf251dac561
#
_cell.length_a   1.000
_cell.length_b   1.000
_cell.length_c   1.000
_cell.angle_alpha   90.00
_cell.angle_beta   90.00
_cell.angle_gamma   90.00
#
_symmetry.space_group_name_H-M   'P 1'
#
loop_
_entity.id
_entity.type
_entity.pdbx_description
1 polymer ?
#
loop_
_entity_poly.entity_id
_entity_poly.type
_entity_poly.pdbx_seq_one_letter_code
_entity_poly.pdbx_strand_id
1 'polypeptide(L)'
;MNVYATESIRNVVLLGHGGCGKTSLIESMAFTTGIIKRVRTVTEGGTVSDYDKEEVKRKFSIQSSVIPLEVDGVKVNLLDTPGFFDFSGEVYEALSVADGAIIVINGKSGVEVGTRKSFDFCAKRGIPVIVYITCVEDEHVDASAIIDELRESYGNKIVPFHMPMKEGTEFKGFINAAKMLECRLQPNGTYYEKEVEEGVNDELDEYRQQLMEGVAETSEELMEKFFAEEPFTEEEIKTAIVSSIAKRDLMPVICGAINTDYGANILLHDMVKYFSAPGMVTDQFVGIKVKTDEPVSASYDVSQPVSAYVFKTIADPFVGRFSLVKVTDGILKADSAVYNANKDAEERIGKLYVLRGKEQIEVNALYAGDIGAIAKLSVTKTGDTLSPKANPIIFEKAEMPEPYTFVRYIAKTKGDEDKISAALKKLMDEDLTLKEVNDKANRQMLLYGLGDQHLEIVKSKLADRYKVCLLYTSPSPRDYAA
;
A
#
# COMPACT_ATOMS: atom_id res chain seq x y z
N MET A 1 2.26 2.99 -21.63
CA MET A 1 1.48 2.09 -20.77
C MET A 1 0.05 2.07 -21.31
N ASN A 2 -0.60 0.91 -21.30
CA ASN A 2 -1.96 0.79 -21.82
C ASN A 2 -2.96 1.47 -20.85
N VAL A 3 -4.15 1.79 -21.38
CA VAL A 3 -5.29 2.17 -20.56
C VAL A 3 -6.02 0.88 -20.14
N TYR A 4 -6.39 0.78 -18.88
CA TYR A 4 -7.05 -0.41 -18.33
C TYR A 4 -8.49 -0.10 -17.93
N ALA A 5 -9.39 -1.04 -18.20
CA ALA A 5 -10.74 -0.97 -17.68
C ALA A 5 -10.73 -1.19 -16.15
N THR A 6 -11.73 -0.66 -15.45
CA THR A 6 -11.82 -0.72 -13.99
C THR A 6 -11.67 -2.16 -13.46
N GLU A 7 -12.29 -3.13 -14.12
CA GLU A 7 -12.25 -4.54 -13.77
C GLU A 7 -10.84 -5.15 -13.82
N SER A 8 -9.98 -4.54 -14.66
CA SER A 8 -8.59 -4.95 -14.87
C SER A 8 -7.59 -4.12 -14.06
N ILE A 9 -8.01 -3.55 -12.92
CA ILE A 9 -7.15 -2.77 -12.02
C ILE A 9 -7.18 -3.40 -10.63
N ARG A 10 -6.01 -3.40 -9.95
CA ARG A 10 -5.87 -3.74 -8.53
C ARG A 10 -4.97 -2.71 -7.87
N ASN A 11 -5.42 -2.08 -6.80
CA ASN A 11 -4.63 -1.15 -5.99
C ASN A 11 -4.28 -1.82 -4.66
N VAL A 12 -3.04 -2.24 -4.52
CA VAL A 12 -2.62 -3.11 -3.42
C VAL A 12 -1.52 -2.44 -2.61
N VAL A 13 -1.76 -2.24 -1.32
CA VAL A 13 -0.76 -1.70 -0.40
C VAL A 13 0.02 -2.81 0.29
N LEU A 14 1.35 -2.64 0.40
CA LEU A 14 2.20 -3.52 1.19
C LEU A 14 2.42 -2.90 2.57
N LEU A 15 2.06 -3.66 3.61
CA LEU A 15 2.15 -3.29 5.01
C LEU A 15 3.03 -4.29 5.77
N GLY A 16 3.49 -3.92 6.97
CA GLY A 16 4.29 -4.77 7.84
C GLY A 16 5.38 -3.99 8.55
N HIS A 17 6.09 -4.65 9.46
CA HIS A 17 7.14 -4.05 10.27
C HIS A 17 8.34 -3.56 9.44
N GLY A 18 9.15 -2.66 10.02
CA GLY A 18 10.41 -2.22 9.40
C GLY A 18 11.37 -3.40 9.20
N GLY A 19 11.86 -3.60 7.96
CA GLY A 19 12.76 -4.70 7.66
C GLY A 19 12.10 -6.06 7.39
N CYS A 20 10.76 -6.17 7.35
CA CYS A 20 10.07 -7.43 7.03
C CYS A 20 10.18 -7.87 5.56
N GLY A 21 10.70 -7.02 4.66
CA GLY A 21 10.96 -7.40 3.27
C GLY A 21 10.01 -6.83 2.22
N LYS A 22 9.15 -5.84 2.54
CA LYS A 22 8.21 -5.20 1.60
C LYS A 22 8.86 -4.73 0.30
N THR A 23 9.85 -3.85 0.43
CA THR A 23 10.61 -3.31 -0.70
C THR A 23 11.33 -4.39 -1.50
N SER A 24 11.89 -5.40 -0.83
CA SER A 24 12.54 -6.54 -1.50
C SER A 24 11.53 -7.40 -2.27
N LEU A 25 10.34 -7.58 -1.73
CA LEU A 25 9.24 -8.29 -2.39
C LEU A 25 8.78 -7.55 -3.66
N ILE A 26 8.62 -6.23 -3.59
CA ILE A 26 8.28 -5.39 -4.75
C ILE A 26 9.39 -5.45 -5.81
N GLU A 27 10.65 -5.40 -5.40
CA GLU A 27 11.79 -5.49 -6.31
C GLU A 27 11.79 -6.84 -7.06
N SER A 28 11.50 -7.95 -6.35
CA SER A 28 11.35 -9.27 -6.94
C SER A 28 10.17 -9.34 -7.91
N MET A 29 9.00 -8.78 -7.55
CA MET A 29 7.83 -8.69 -8.44
C MET A 29 8.11 -7.84 -9.69
N ALA A 30 8.81 -6.73 -9.55
CA ALA A 30 9.19 -5.85 -10.66
C ALA A 30 10.20 -6.55 -11.60
N PHE A 31 11.06 -7.40 -11.08
CA PHE A 31 11.95 -8.24 -11.89
C PHE A 31 11.18 -9.34 -12.62
N THR A 32 10.31 -10.06 -11.94
CA THR A 32 9.47 -11.13 -12.52
C THR A 32 8.60 -10.61 -13.68
N THR A 33 8.06 -9.40 -13.56
CA THR A 33 7.27 -8.75 -14.63
C THR A 33 8.12 -8.08 -15.70
N GLY A 34 9.45 -8.17 -15.61
CA GLY A 34 10.38 -7.62 -16.60
C GLY A 34 10.53 -6.09 -16.60
N ILE A 35 9.97 -5.43 -15.58
CA ILE A 35 10.05 -3.95 -15.42
C ILE A 35 11.48 -3.53 -15.11
N ILE A 36 12.17 -4.29 -14.28
CA ILE A 36 13.59 -4.11 -13.99
C ILE A 36 14.38 -5.31 -14.51
N LYS A 37 15.64 -5.06 -14.88
CA LYS A 37 16.53 -6.09 -15.44
C LYS A 37 17.40 -6.78 -14.39
N ARG A 38 17.41 -6.27 -13.17
CA ARG A 38 18.23 -6.77 -12.06
C ARG A 38 17.56 -6.44 -10.75
N VAL A 39 17.42 -7.41 -9.89
CA VAL A 39 17.00 -7.23 -8.49
C VAL A 39 18.13 -6.54 -7.71
N ARG A 40 17.78 -5.52 -6.93
CA ARG A 40 18.68 -4.82 -6.02
C ARG A 40 18.23 -5.02 -4.58
N THR A 41 19.17 -5.06 -3.68
CA THR A 41 18.86 -5.06 -2.25
C THR A 41 18.73 -3.64 -1.73
N VAL A 42 17.95 -3.44 -0.67
CA VAL A 42 17.83 -2.15 0.02
C VAL A 42 19.19 -1.65 0.50
N THR A 43 20.09 -2.57 0.90
CA THR A 43 21.45 -2.25 1.33
C THR A 43 22.36 -1.75 0.20
N GLU A 44 22.19 -2.25 -1.02
CA GLU A 44 22.84 -1.70 -2.22
C GLU A 44 22.32 -0.32 -2.56
N GLY A 45 21.03 -0.09 -2.30
CA GLY A 45 20.30 1.13 -2.64
C GLY A 45 19.87 1.21 -4.09
N GLY A 46 18.91 2.09 -4.35
CA GLY A 46 18.38 2.33 -5.70
C GLY A 46 17.46 1.22 -6.20
N THR A 47 16.68 0.61 -5.31
CA THR A 47 15.54 -0.22 -5.64
C THR A 47 14.48 0.60 -6.40
N VAL A 48 13.51 -0.06 -7.00
CA VAL A 48 12.46 0.63 -7.79
C VAL A 48 11.63 1.59 -6.92
N SER A 49 11.43 1.28 -5.63
CA SER A 49 10.64 2.10 -4.71
C SER A 49 11.45 3.06 -3.84
N ASP A 50 12.63 2.66 -3.34
CA ASP A 50 13.50 3.50 -2.49
C ASP A 50 14.52 4.28 -3.36
N TYR A 51 14.09 5.37 -3.95
CA TYR A 51 14.91 6.18 -4.86
C TYR A 51 15.26 7.58 -4.30
N ASP A 52 14.64 8.01 -3.19
CA ASP A 52 15.01 9.28 -2.53
C ASP A 52 16.41 9.15 -1.92
N LYS A 53 17.15 10.28 -1.91
CA LYS A 53 18.53 10.29 -1.40
C LYS A 53 18.62 9.90 0.07
N GLU A 54 17.61 10.28 0.89
CA GLU A 54 17.58 9.92 2.29
C GLU A 54 17.29 8.42 2.49
N GLU A 55 16.41 7.82 1.67
CA GLU A 55 16.15 6.37 1.67
C GLU A 55 17.40 5.58 1.31
N VAL A 56 18.06 5.95 0.22
CA VAL A 56 19.30 5.31 -0.23
C VAL A 56 20.42 5.44 0.82
N LYS A 57 20.52 6.59 1.49
CA LYS A 57 21.52 6.86 2.53
C LYS A 57 21.23 6.09 3.81
N ARG A 58 19.97 6.01 4.23
CA ARG A 58 19.54 5.42 5.49
C ARG A 58 19.21 3.93 5.40
N LYS A 59 19.04 3.40 4.18
CA LYS A 59 18.74 1.99 3.91
C LYS A 59 17.37 1.54 4.43
N PHE A 60 16.38 2.41 4.38
CA PHE A 60 14.99 2.09 4.67
C PHE A 60 14.05 3.08 3.95
N SER A 61 12.81 2.65 3.71
CA SER A 61 11.77 3.44 3.06
C SER A 61 11.27 4.55 3.98
N ILE A 62 11.12 5.75 3.43
CA ILE A 62 10.66 6.96 4.13
C ILE A 62 9.33 7.43 3.55
N GLN A 63 9.15 7.30 2.24
CA GLN A 63 7.96 7.71 1.51
C GLN A 63 7.27 6.50 0.88
N SER A 64 5.97 6.60 0.71
CA SER A 64 5.24 5.61 -0.10
C SER A 64 5.51 5.83 -1.58
N SER A 65 5.69 4.74 -2.32
CA SER A 65 5.93 4.72 -3.76
C SER A 65 4.89 3.91 -4.48
N VAL A 66 4.51 4.32 -5.70
CA VAL A 66 3.60 3.56 -6.56
C VAL A 66 4.41 2.82 -7.62
N ILE A 67 4.22 1.51 -7.71
CA ILE A 67 4.89 0.65 -8.69
C ILE A 67 3.83 -0.13 -9.47
N PRO A 68 3.42 0.35 -10.66
CA PRO A 68 2.45 -0.34 -11.50
C PRO A 68 3.12 -1.50 -12.22
N LEU A 69 2.53 -2.68 -12.07
CA LEU A 69 2.90 -3.92 -12.75
C LEU A 69 1.77 -4.34 -13.69
N GLU A 70 2.08 -5.15 -14.70
CA GLU A 70 1.10 -5.79 -15.57
C GLU A 70 1.23 -7.31 -15.44
N VAL A 71 0.14 -7.96 -15.04
CA VAL A 71 0.08 -9.40 -14.80
C VAL A 71 -1.24 -9.91 -15.38
N ASP A 72 -1.20 -10.87 -16.31
CA ASP A 72 -2.39 -11.50 -16.93
C ASP A 72 -3.39 -10.48 -17.52
N GLY A 73 -2.88 -9.36 -18.07
CA GLY A 73 -3.72 -8.29 -18.62
C GLY A 73 -4.37 -7.38 -17.55
N VAL A 74 -4.03 -7.57 -16.29
CA VAL A 74 -4.46 -6.75 -15.15
C VAL A 74 -3.32 -5.82 -14.73
N LYS A 75 -3.66 -4.55 -14.51
CA LYS A 75 -2.74 -3.57 -13.92
C LYS A 75 -2.81 -3.65 -12.40
N VAL A 76 -1.71 -4.00 -11.78
CA VAL A 76 -1.56 -4.00 -10.31
C VAL A 76 -0.73 -2.78 -9.90
N ASN A 77 -1.35 -1.81 -9.28
CA ASN A 77 -0.66 -0.68 -8.66
C ASN A 77 -0.21 -1.08 -7.25
N LEU A 78 1.05 -1.45 -7.10
CA LEU A 78 1.63 -1.73 -5.78
C LEU A 78 1.99 -0.41 -5.10
N LEU A 79 1.55 -0.27 -3.85
CA LEU A 79 1.85 0.86 -2.98
C LEU A 79 2.85 0.38 -1.92
N ASP A 80 4.15 0.65 -2.13
CA ASP A 80 5.17 0.38 -1.12
C ASP A 80 5.06 1.40 0.01
N THR A 81 5.12 0.95 1.26
CA THR A 81 4.98 1.81 2.43
C THR A 81 6.15 1.65 3.40
N PRO A 82 6.54 2.74 4.09
CA PRO A 82 7.50 2.66 5.17
C PRO A 82 7.03 1.73 6.30
N GLY A 83 7.97 1.00 6.91
CA GLY A 83 7.66 0.13 8.04
C GLY A 83 7.91 0.75 9.41
N PHE A 84 8.56 1.92 9.47
CA PHE A 84 8.79 2.66 10.71
C PHE A 84 7.62 3.59 11.03
N PHE A 85 7.23 3.62 12.31
CA PHE A 85 6.08 4.41 12.76
C PHE A 85 6.24 5.91 12.61
N ASP A 86 7.48 6.39 12.61
CA ASP A 86 7.85 7.77 12.31
C ASP A 86 7.32 8.27 10.96
N PHE A 87 6.99 7.35 10.04
CA PHE A 87 6.48 7.64 8.70
C PHE A 87 5.08 7.08 8.47
N SER A 88 4.31 6.84 9.53
CA SER A 88 2.96 6.28 9.40
C SER A 88 1.99 7.17 8.61
N GLY A 89 2.24 8.48 8.48
CA GLY A 89 1.48 9.35 7.58
C GLY A 89 1.43 8.82 6.15
N GLU A 90 2.56 8.32 5.65
CA GLU A 90 2.70 7.70 4.32
C GLU A 90 1.86 6.42 4.18
N VAL A 91 1.73 5.64 5.27
CA VAL A 91 0.86 4.47 5.33
C VAL A 91 -0.60 4.87 5.22
N TYR A 92 -1.02 5.93 5.93
CA TYR A 92 -2.40 6.44 5.87
C TYR A 92 -2.76 6.98 4.48
N GLU A 93 -1.84 7.68 3.80
CA GLU A 93 -2.02 8.13 2.41
C GLU A 93 -2.23 6.94 1.46
N ALA A 94 -1.37 5.92 1.53
CA ALA A 94 -1.46 4.72 0.69
C ALA A 94 -2.74 3.92 0.95
N LEU A 95 -3.11 3.73 2.22
CA LEU A 95 -4.34 3.05 2.64
C LEU A 95 -5.61 3.77 2.15
N SER A 96 -5.56 5.10 1.98
CA SER A 96 -6.72 5.87 1.51
C SER A 96 -7.15 5.53 0.09
N VAL A 97 -6.30 4.89 -0.70
CA VAL A 97 -6.54 4.56 -2.11
C VAL A 97 -6.38 3.07 -2.43
N ALA A 98 -5.99 2.25 -1.46
CA ALA A 98 -5.81 0.81 -1.64
C ALA A 98 -7.15 0.07 -1.63
N ASP A 99 -7.30 -0.93 -2.51
CA ASP A 99 -8.46 -1.82 -2.58
C ASP A 99 -8.17 -3.20 -1.97
N GLY A 100 -6.89 -3.48 -1.69
CA GLY A 100 -6.41 -4.67 -0.99
C GLY A 100 -5.08 -4.41 -0.29
N ALA A 101 -4.74 -5.22 0.67
CA ALA A 101 -3.48 -5.13 1.42
C ALA A 101 -2.74 -6.46 1.48
N ILE A 102 -1.43 -6.41 1.35
CA ILE A 102 -0.55 -7.52 1.68
C ILE A 102 0.18 -7.17 2.97
N ILE A 103 -0.05 -7.97 4.01
CA ILE A 103 0.71 -7.85 5.26
C ILE A 103 1.91 -8.78 5.18
N VAL A 104 3.09 -8.20 5.07
CA VAL A 104 4.36 -8.92 4.95
C VAL A 104 4.92 -9.20 6.34
N ILE A 105 5.21 -10.47 6.62
CA ILE A 105 5.80 -10.97 7.86
C ILE A 105 7.15 -11.60 7.53
N ASN A 106 8.20 -11.18 8.23
CA ASN A 106 9.49 -11.86 8.13
C ASN A 106 9.42 -13.17 8.92
N GLY A 107 9.61 -14.32 8.25
CA GLY A 107 9.57 -15.63 8.88
C GLY A 107 10.56 -15.81 10.04
N LYS A 108 11.69 -15.09 10.01
CA LYS A 108 12.69 -15.14 11.10
C LYS A 108 12.27 -14.37 12.35
N SER A 109 11.51 -13.29 12.18
CA SER A 109 11.10 -12.42 13.30
C SER A 109 9.69 -12.74 13.79
N GLY A 110 8.86 -13.40 12.98
CA GLY A 110 7.47 -13.70 13.31
C GLY A 110 6.58 -12.46 13.37
N VAL A 111 5.56 -12.50 14.21
CA VAL A 111 4.55 -11.43 14.33
C VAL A 111 5.07 -10.29 15.21
N GLU A 112 5.45 -9.18 14.58
CA GLU A 112 6.00 -7.99 15.22
C GLU A 112 4.91 -6.93 15.47
N VAL A 113 5.25 -5.87 16.23
CA VAL A 113 4.33 -4.75 16.53
C VAL A 113 3.79 -4.10 15.24
N GLY A 114 4.64 -3.92 14.21
CA GLY A 114 4.23 -3.37 12.92
C GLY A 114 3.24 -4.27 12.18
N THR A 115 3.35 -5.60 12.34
CA THR A 115 2.41 -6.57 11.80
C THR A 115 1.03 -6.37 12.44
N ARG A 116 0.94 -6.33 13.78
CA ARG A 116 -0.33 -6.12 14.50
C ARG A 116 -0.99 -4.81 14.12
N LYS A 117 -0.23 -3.71 14.08
CA LYS A 117 -0.74 -2.40 13.60
C LYS A 117 -1.24 -2.44 12.16
N SER A 118 -0.60 -3.23 11.29
CA SER A 118 -1.05 -3.39 9.90
C SER A 118 -2.44 -4.03 9.82
N PHE A 119 -2.72 -5.04 10.64
CA PHE A 119 -4.05 -5.61 10.77
C PHE A 119 -5.08 -4.59 11.29
N ASP A 120 -4.72 -3.81 12.31
CA ASP A 120 -5.59 -2.76 12.85
C ASP A 120 -5.93 -1.69 11.80
N PHE A 121 -4.96 -1.27 10.99
CA PHE A 121 -5.18 -0.32 9.90
C PHE A 121 -6.14 -0.88 8.84
N CYS A 122 -5.95 -2.14 8.43
CA CYS A 122 -6.84 -2.80 7.46
C CYS A 122 -8.24 -2.99 8.04
N ALA A 123 -8.37 -3.40 9.29
CA ALA A 123 -9.65 -3.58 9.96
C ALA A 123 -10.42 -2.26 10.05
N LYS A 124 -9.75 -1.16 10.49
CA LYS A 124 -10.35 0.17 10.58
C LYS A 124 -10.86 0.70 9.23
N ARG A 125 -10.13 0.41 8.15
CA ARG A 125 -10.45 0.86 6.79
C ARG A 125 -11.31 -0.11 6.00
N GLY A 126 -11.59 -1.30 6.53
CA GLY A 126 -12.34 -2.32 5.83
C GLY A 126 -11.64 -2.89 4.59
N ILE A 127 -10.30 -2.92 4.58
CA ILE A 127 -9.49 -3.39 3.45
C ILE A 127 -9.27 -4.90 3.55
N PRO A 128 -9.52 -5.68 2.47
CA PRO A 128 -9.18 -7.10 2.40
C PRO A 128 -7.67 -7.34 2.54
N VAL A 129 -7.31 -8.45 3.18
CA VAL A 129 -5.92 -8.77 3.51
C VAL A 129 -5.51 -10.12 2.94
N ILE A 130 -4.32 -10.19 2.34
CA ILE A 130 -3.53 -11.40 2.14
C ILE A 130 -2.29 -11.27 3.03
N VAL A 131 -1.97 -12.30 3.79
CA VAL A 131 -0.74 -12.36 4.59
C VAL A 131 0.34 -13.04 3.76
N TYR A 132 1.56 -12.49 3.78
CA TYR A 132 2.71 -13.06 3.08
C TYR A 132 3.88 -13.27 4.04
N ILE A 133 4.24 -14.54 4.28
CA ILE A 133 5.37 -14.92 5.13
C ILE A 133 6.61 -15.07 4.25
N THR A 134 7.65 -14.27 4.53
CA THR A 134 8.91 -14.27 3.78
C THR A 134 9.96 -15.14 4.45
N CYS A 135 11.05 -15.40 3.75
CA CYS A 135 12.23 -16.13 4.25
C CYS A 135 11.92 -17.58 4.66
N VAL A 136 10.91 -18.21 4.08
CA VAL A 136 10.56 -19.61 4.42
C VAL A 136 11.61 -20.62 3.97
N GLU A 137 12.55 -20.21 3.12
CA GLU A 137 13.71 -21.00 2.72
C GLU A 137 14.75 -21.18 3.84
N ASP A 138 14.72 -20.34 4.87
CA ASP A 138 15.63 -20.46 6.01
C ASP A 138 15.25 -21.67 6.89
N GLU A 139 16.24 -22.43 7.34
CA GLU A 139 16.02 -23.65 8.12
C GLU A 139 15.40 -23.40 9.49
N HIS A 140 15.58 -22.18 10.03
CA HIS A 140 15.06 -21.80 11.35
C HIS A 140 13.65 -21.20 11.30
N VAL A 141 13.06 -21.05 10.10
CA VAL A 141 11.71 -20.51 9.95
C VAL A 141 10.67 -21.62 10.07
N ASP A 142 9.77 -21.43 11.04
CA ASP A 142 8.59 -22.24 11.25
C ASP A 142 7.35 -21.42 10.85
N ALA A 143 6.86 -21.65 9.65
CA ALA A 143 5.69 -20.93 9.13
C ALA A 143 4.41 -21.36 9.84
N SER A 144 4.28 -22.62 10.27
CA SER A 144 3.12 -23.13 10.97
C SER A 144 2.95 -22.43 12.33
N ALA A 145 4.04 -22.27 13.08
CA ALA A 145 4.01 -21.54 14.36
C ALA A 145 3.57 -20.08 14.19
N ILE A 146 3.96 -19.41 13.09
CA ILE A 146 3.52 -18.05 12.78
C ILE A 146 2.02 -18.02 12.45
N ILE A 147 1.53 -19.01 11.70
CA ILE A 147 0.11 -19.14 11.36
C ILE A 147 -0.72 -19.37 12.63
N ASP A 148 -0.25 -20.22 13.54
CA ASP A 148 -0.91 -20.48 14.82
C ASP A 148 -1.00 -19.21 15.68
N GLU A 149 0.08 -18.41 15.78
CA GLU A 149 0.08 -17.12 16.48
C GLU A 149 -0.93 -16.14 15.86
N LEU A 150 -1.03 -16.11 14.53
CA LEU A 150 -2.01 -15.30 13.82
C LEU A 150 -3.45 -15.77 14.09
N ARG A 151 -3.68 -17.09 14.15
CA ARG A 151 -4.99 -17.67 14.48
C ARG A 151 -5.40 -17.38 15.92
N GLU A 152 -4.48 -17.47 16.85
CA GLU A 152 -4.75 -17.08 18.25
C GLU A 152 -5.19 -15.61 18.34
N SER A 153 -4.62 -14.73 17.51
CA SER A 153 -4.89 -13.29 17.52
C SER A 153 -6.13 -12.90 16.73
N TYR A 154 -6.39 -13.54 15.60
CA TYR A 154 -7.38 -13.09 14.60
C TYR A 154 -8.45 -14.15 14.25
N GLY A 155 -8.34 -15.35 14.81
CA GLY A 155 -9.33 -16.41 14.67
C GLY A 155 -9.23 -17.21 13.37
N ASN A 156 -10.27 -18.01 13.11
CA ASN A 156 -10.31 -19.00 12.00
C ASN A 156 -10.32 -18.39 10.60
N LYS A 157 -10.49 -17.07 10.48
CA LYS A 157 -10.37 -16.38 9.18
C LYS A 157 -8.95 -16.38 8.61
N ILE A 158 -7.95 -16.67 9.43
CA ILE A 158 -6.57 -16.90 8.96
C ILE A 158 -6.48 -18.32 8.40
N VAL A 159 -6.37 -18.43 7.08
CA VAL A 159 -6.36 -19.73 6.38
C VAL A 159 -5.10 -19.86 5.54
N PRO A 160 -4.26 -20.87 5.80
CA PRO A 160 -3.06 -21.11 4.99
C PRO A 160 -3.46 -21.63 3.59
N PHE A 161 -3.00 -20.90 2.57
CA PHE A 161 -3.11 -21.31 1.18
C PHE A 161 -1.86 -22.02 0.70
N HIS A 162 -0.71 -21.68 1.26
CA HIS A 162 0.57 -22.27 0.92
C HIS A 162 1.24 -22.85 2.16
N MET A 163 1.60 -24.11 2.07
CA MET A 163 2.37 -24.85 3.06
C MET A 163 3.80 -25.05 2.51
N PRO A 164 4.85 -24.54 3.18
CA PRO A 164 6.22 -24.70 2.72
C PRO A 164 6.64 -26.16 2.76
N MET A 165 7.29 -26.64 1.70
CA MET A 165 7.88 -27.98 1.65
C MET A 165 9.39 -27.91 1.89
N LYS A 166 9.87 -28.70 2.86
CA LYS A 166 11.29 -28.88 3.15
C LYS A 166 11.65 -30.36 3.12
N GLU A 167 12.80 -30.71 2.52
CA GLU A 167 13.43 -32.01 2.65
C GLU A 167 14.68 -31.86 3.52
N GLY A 168 14.58 -32.23 4.81
CA GLY A 168 15.56 -31.85 5.82
C GLY A 168 15.54 -30.33 6.05
N THR A 169 16.65 -29.64 5.80
CA THR A 169 16.76 -28.18 5.90
C THR A 169 16.59 -27.46 4.55
N GLU A 170 16.49 -28.20 3.46
CA GLU A 170 16.41 -27.63 2.11
C GLU A 170 14.97 -27.35 1.70
N PHE A 171 14.68 -26.09 1.34
CA PHE A 171 13.39 -25.67 0.80
C PHE A 171 13.20 -26.23 -0.62
N LYS A 172 12.10 -26.92 -0.88
CA LYS A 172 11.78 -27.58 -2.15
C LYS A 172 10.62 -26.96 -2.90
N GLY A 173 9.87 -26.09 -2.27
CA GLY A 173 8.66 -25.46 -2.84
C GLY A 173 7.56 -25.33 -1.80
N PHE A 174 6.31 -25.43 -2.24
CA PHE A 174 5.16 -25.36 -1.34
C PHE A 174 4.00 -26.18 -1.90
N ILE A 175 3.06 -26.53 -1.04
CA ILE A 175 1.78 -27.13 -1.40
C ILE A 175 0.73 -26.03 -1.37
N ASN A 176 -0.04 -25.91 -2.45
CA ASN A 176 -1.21 -25.05 -2.51
C ASN A 176 -2.43 -25.84 -1.99
N ALA A 177 -2.87 -25.54 -0.78
CA ALA A 177 -3.99 -26.25 -0.14
C ALA A 177 -5.34 -25.97 -0.83
N ALA A 178 -5.50 -24.80 -1.47
CA ALA A 178 -6.73 -24.47 -2.19
C ALA A 178 -6.92 -25.32 -3.46
N LYS A 179 -5.80 -25.66 -4.12
CA LYS A 179 -5.79 -26.44 -5.36
C LYS A 179 -5.37 -27.90 -5.17
N MET A 180 -4.86 -28.28 -4.00
CA MET A 180 -4.22 -29.57 -3.75
C MET A 180 -3.10 -29.86 -4.76
N LEU A 181 -2.23 -28.85 -4.97
CA LEU A 181 -1.09 -28.93 -5.88
C LEU A 181 0.22 -28.71 -5.14
N GLU A 182 1.13 -29.65 -5.32
CA GLU A 182 2.53 -29.53 -4.93
C GLU A 182 3.28 -28.74 -6.00
N CYS A 183 3.81 -27.57 -5.64
CA CYS A 183 4.58 -26.70 -6.52
C CYS A 183 6.07 -26.87 -6.17
N ARG A 184 6.76 -27.77 -6.88
CA ARG A 184 8.19 -28.06 -6.65
C ARG A 184 9.10 -27.16 -7.47
N LEU A 185 10.11 -26.68 -6.78
CA LEU A 185 11.19 -25.90 -7.32
C LEU A 185 12.13 -26.74 -8.19
N GLN A 186 12.47 -26.23 -9.36
CA GLN A 186 13.49 -26.79 -10.24
C GLN A 186 14.81 -25.98 -10.16
N PRO A 187 15.97 -26.62 -10.42
CA PRO A 187 17.26 -25.93 -10.40
C PRO A 187 17.40 -24.75 -11.38
N ASN A 188 16.56 -24.70 -12.43
CA ASN A 188 16.55 -23.64 -13.43
C ASN A 188 15.69 -22.44 -13.04
N GLY A 189 15.10 -22.47 -11.84
CA GLY A 189 14.26 -21.36 -11.38
C GLY A 189 12.79 -21.46 -11.77
N THR A 190 12.35 -22.51 -12.45
CA THR A 190 10.94 -22.80 -12.70
C THR A 190 10.37 -23.73 -11.62
N TYR A 191 9.08 -23.92 -11.60
CA TYR A 191 8.42 -24.93 -10.78
C TYR A 191 7.58 -25.84 -11.67
N TYR A 192 7.32 -27.07 -11.19
CA TYR A 192 6.32 -27.94 -11.77
C TYR A 192 5.23 -28.23 -10.74
N GLU A 193 4.01 -28.39 -11.21
CA GLU A 193 2.85 -28.72 -10.39
C GLU A 193 2.57 -30.22 -10.46
N LYS A 194 2.23 -30.81 -9.32
CA LYS A 194 1.81 -32.20 -9.18
C LYS A 194 0.61 -32.25 -8.23
N GLU A 195 -0.38 -33.02 -8.56
CA GLU A 195 -1.53 -33.26 -7.68
C GLU A 195 -1.09 -33.98 -6.40
N VAL A 196 -1.63 -33.55 -5.28
CA VAL A 196 -1.46 -34.17 -3.96
C VAL A 196 -2.75 -34.89 -3.59
N GLU A 197 -2.64 -36.15 -3.23
CA GLU A 197 -3.77 -36.95 -2.74
C GLU A 197 -4.12 -36.54 -1.29
N GLU A 198 -5.42 -36.53 -0.96
CA GLU A 198 -5.88 -36.39 0.43
C GLU A 198 -5.39 -37.56 1.30
N GLY A 199 -5.12 -37.28 2.59
CA GLY A 199 -4.61 -38.29 3.53
C GLY A 199 -3.11 -38.53 3.48
N VAL A 200 -2.34 -37.76 2.66
CA VAL A 200 -0.88 -37.87 2.61
C VAL A 200 -0.20 -37.03 3.71
N ASN A 201 -0.87 -35.96 4.16
CA ASN A 201 -0.33 -35.04 5.15
C ASN A 201 -1.47 -34.48 6.02
N ASP A 202 -1.51 -34.88 7.30
CA ASP A 202 -2.57 -34.51 8.24
C ASP A 202 -2.73 -32.99 8.39
N GLU A 203 -1.64 -32.20 8.38
CA GLU A 203 -1.68 -30.74 8.47
C GLU A 203 -2.29 -30.11 7.21
N LEU A 204 -1.97 -30.64 6.03
CA LEU A 204 -2.56 -30.20 4.77
C LEU A 204 -4.07 -30.49 4.73
N ASP A 205 -4.47 -31.67 5.18
CA ASP A 205 -5.88 -32.08 5.22
C ASP A 205 -6.67 -31.17 6.19
N GLU A 206 -6.09 -30.80 7.34
CA GLU A 206 -6.68 -29.83 8.26
C GLU A 206 -6.85 -28.46 7.60
N TYR A 207 -5.82 -27.95 6.92
CA TYR A 207 -5.91 -26.67 6.21
C TYR A 207 -6.93 -26.70 5.08
N ARG A 208 -6.99 -27.82 4.35
CA ARG A 208 -7.99 -28.04 3.29
C ARG A 208 -9.41 -28.07 3.87
N GLN A 209 -9.62 -28.77 4.96
CA GLN A 209 -10.92 -28.84 5.62
C GLN A 209 -11.38 -27.44 6.06
N GLN A 210 -10.53 -26.66 6.72
CA GLN A 210 -10.85 -25.29 7.17
C GLN A 210 -11.19 -24.37 5.99
N LEU A 211 -10.48 -24.50 4.88
CA LEU A 211 -10.78 -23.74 3.67
C LEU A 211 -12.15 -24.13 3.11
N MET A 212 -12.48 -25.42 3.07
CA MET A 212 -13.77 -25.91 2.57
C MET A 212 -14.93 -25.50 3.49
N GLU A 213 -14.73 -25.49 4.81
CA GLU A 213 -15.69 -24.93 5.77
C GLU A 213 -15.96 -23.45 5.49
N GLY A 214 -14.91 -22.66 5.30
CA GLY A 214 -15.03 -21.24 4.93
C GLY A 214 -15.71 -21.02 3.57
N VAL A 215 -15.48 -21.91 2.61
CA VAL A 215 -16.20 -21.91 1.32
C VAL A 215 -17.69 -22.22 1.51
N ALA A 216 -18.01 -23.21 2.32
CA ALA A 216 -19.38 -23.62 2.61
C ALA A 216 -20.19 -22.48 3.26
N GLU A 217 -19.59 -21.72 4.17
CA GLU A 217 -20.24 -20.60 4.88
C GLU A 217 -20.65 -19.43 3.96
N THR A 218 -20.20 -19.41 2.71
CA THR A 218 -20.47 -18.29 1.79
C THR A 218 -21.89 -18.28 1.22
N SER A 219 -22.58 -19.43 1.15
CA SER A 219 -23.96 -19.52 0.69
C SER A 219 -24.68 -20.77 1.26
N GLU A 220 -26.02 -20.70 1.34
CA GLU A 220 -26.85 -21.82 1.78
C GLU A 220 -26.65 -23.05 0.86
N GLU A 221 -26.53 -22.86 -0.46
CA GLU A 221 -26.32 -23.93 -1.42
C GLU A 221 -25.00 -24.69 -1.19
N LEU A 222 -23.90 -23.94 -0.93
CA LEU A 222 -22.59 -24.55 -0.64
C LEU A 222 -22.58 -25.23 0.74
N MET A 223 -23.31 -24.68 1.70
CA MET A 223 -23.48 -25.31 3.01
C MET A 223 -24.25 -26.65 2.91
N GLU A 224 -25.32 -26.71 2.10
CA GLU A 224 -26.05 -27.97 1.84
C GLU A 224 -25.16 -29.03 1.18
N LYS A 225 -24.34 -28.62 0.18
CA LYS A 225 -23.38 -29.54 -0.47
C LYS A 225 -22.35 -30.07 0.53
N PHE A 226 -21.82 -29.17 1.39
CA PHE A 226 -20.83 -29.55 2.40
C PHE A 226 -21.37 -30.62 3.37
N PHE A 227 -22.59 -30.41 3.88
CA PHE A 227 -23.23 -31.42 4.75
C PHE A 227 -23.66 -32.72 4.03
N ALA A 228 -23.89 -32.63 2.71
CA ALA A 228 -24.17 -33.81 1.88
C ALA A 228 -22.88 -34.53 1.45
N GLU A 229 -21.70 -34.06 1.85
CA GLU A 229 -20.39 -34.57 1.41
C GLU A 229 -20.22 -34.54 -0.13
N GLU A 230 -20.91 -33.59 -0.80
CA GLU A 230 -20.75 -33.38 -2.24
C GLU A 230 -19.51 -32.48 -2.53
N PRO A 231 -18.68 -32.85 -3.53
CA PRO A 231 -17.49 -32.05 -3.85
C PRO A 231 -17.86 -30.69 -4.44
N PHE A 232 -17.18 -29.64 -4.03
CA PHE A 232 -17.25 -28.34 -4.68
C PHE A 232 -16.51 -28.35 -6.02
N THR A 233 -17.04 -27.66 -6.99
CA THR A 233 -16.33 -27.36 -8.24
C THR A 233 -15.25 -26.32 -8.04
N GLU A 234 -14.22 -26.28 -8.89
CA GLU A 234 -13.17 -25.27 -8.82
C GLU A 234 -13.71 -23.82 -8.92
N GLU A 235 -14.75 -23.60 -9.73
CA GLU A 235 -15.35 -22.28 -9.89
C GLU A 235 -16.15 -21.84 -8.64
N GLU A 236 -16.84 -22.79 -7.98
CA GLU A 236 -17.49 -22.53 -6.68
C GLU A 236 -16.46 -22.14 -5.62
N ILE A 237 -15.39 -22.92 -5.50
CA ILE A 237 -14.29 -22.62 -4.55
C ILE A 237 -13.70 -21.24 -4.84
N LYS A 238 -13.37 -20.95 -6.09
CA LYS A 238 -12.78 -19.66 -6.48
C LYS A 238 -13.71 -18.49 -6.16
N THR A 239 -14.98 -18.59 -6.53
CA THR A 239 -15.98 -17.54 -6.32
C THR A 239 -16.20 -17.28 -4.83
N ALA A 240 -16.31 -18.35 -4.04
CA ALA A 240 -16.46 -18.29 -2.59
C ALA A 240 -15.23 -17.62 -1.94
N ILE A 241 -14.01 -18.01 -2.30
CA ILE A 241 -12.77 -17.42 -1.78
C ILE A 241 -12.71 -15.93 -2.08
N VAL A 242 -12.96 -15.51 -3.33
CA VAL A 242 -12.95 -14.09 -3.72
C VAL A 242 -13.98 -13.30 -2.91
N SER A 243 -15.19 -13.83 -2.76
CA SER A 243 -16.25 -13.21 -1.97
C SER A 243 -15.87 -13.08 -0.49
N SER A 244 -15.32 -14.15 0.12
CA SER A 244 -14.93 -14.16 1.52
C SER A 244 -13.76 -13.21 1.82
N ILE A 245 -12.78 -13.13 0.91
CA ILE A 245 -11.68 -12.16 1.03
C ILE A 245 -12.24 -10.73 0.95
N ALA A 246 -13.10 -10.44 -0.01
CA ALA A 246 -13.71 -9.12 -0.18
C ALA A 246 -14.53 -8.71 1.06
N LYS A 247 -15.24 -9.64 1.68
CA LYS A 247 -16.00 -9.44 2.93
C LYS A 247 -15.13 -9.44 4.18
N ARG A 248 -13.88 -9.84 4.08
CA ARG A 248 -12.90 -9.98 5.18
C ARG A 248 -13.22 -11.15 6.15
N ASP A 249 -13.98 -12.10 5.68
CA ASP A 249 -14.31 -13.34 6.41
C ASP A 249 -13.17 -14.35 6.29
N LEU A 250 -12.32 -14.21 5.26
CA LEU A 250 -11.15 -15.04 5.00
C LEU A 250 -9.92 -14.17 4.70
N MET A 251 -8.80 -14.52 5.35
CA MET A 251 -7.48 -13.91 5.15
C MET A 251 -6.47 -14.99 4.77
N PRO A 252 -6.15 -15.15 3.48
CA PRO A 252 -5.19 -16.16 3.02
C PRO A 252 -3.79 -15.90 3.57
N VAL A 253 -3.10 -16.97 3.97
CA VAL A 253 -1.68 -16.93 4.26
C VAL A 253 -0.92 -17.61 3.14
N ILE A 254 -0.02 -16.86 2.52
CA ILE A 254 0.84 -17.29 1.43
C ILE A 254 2.29 -17.24 1.92
N CYS A 255 3.12 -18.16 1.50
CA CYS A 255 4.52 -18.24 1.88
C CYS A 255 5.43 -18.09 0.66
N GLY A 256 6.61 -17.51 0.84
CA GLY A 256 7.59 -17.42 -0.24
C GLY A 256 8.99 -17.06 0.21
N ALA A 257 9.93 -17.30 -0.70
CA ALA A 257 11.35 -17.04 -0.53
C ALA A 257 11.74 -15.81 -1.37
N ILE A 258 12.04 -14.69 -0.74
CA ILE A 258 12.38 -13.44 -1.45
C ILE A 258 13.70 -13.56 -2.22
N ASN A 259 14.67 -14.26 -1.63
CA ASN A 259 16.04 -14.33 -2.19
C ASN A 259 16.16 -15.18 -3.46
N THR A 260 15.15 -15.94 -3.81
CA THR A 260 15.15 -16.88 -4.93
C THR A 260 14.06 -16.60 -5.97
N ASP A 261 13.44 -15.41 -5.93
CA ASP A 261 12.26 -15.03 -6.74
C ASP A 261 11.05 -15.97 -6.58
N TYR A 262 11.11 -16.88 -5.60
CA TYR A 262 10.07 -17.85 -5.30
C TYR A 262 8.98 -17.24 -4.46
N GLY A 263 7.80 -17.41 -4.92
CA GLY A 263 6.62 -16.88 -4.27
C GLY A 263 6.21 -15.50 -4.79
N ALA A 264 7.12 -14.67 -5.28
CA ALA A 264 6.77 -13.36 -5.84
C ALA A 264 5.85 -13.50 -7.07
N ASN A 265 6.18 -14.43 -7.99
CA ASN A 265 5.35 -14.71 -9.16
C ASN A 265 3.97 -15.25 -8.79
N ILE A 266 3.92 -16.19 -7.85
CA ILE A 266 2.67 -16.79 -7.40
C ILE A 266 1.80 -15.76 -6.67
N LEU A 267 2.40 -14.97 -5.79
CA LEU A 267 1.68 -13.88 -5.12
C LEU A 267 1.11 -12.87 -6.13
N LEU A 268 1.83 -12.57 -7.23
CA LEU A 268 1.31 -11.72 -8.32
C LEU A 268 0.04 -12.30 -8.94
N HIS A 269 0.04 -13.58 -9.28
CA HIS A 269 -1.15 -14.26 -9.83
C HIS A 269 -2.27 -14.37 -8.79
N ASP A 270 -1.95 -14.64 -7.53
CA ASP A 270 -2.93 -14.71 -6.46
C ASP A 270 -3.56 -13.33 -6.17
N MET A 271 -2.80 -12.24 -6.23
CA MET A 271 -3.37 -10.88 -6.16
C MET A 271 -4.38 -10.61 -7.28
N VAL A 272 -4.05 -10.96 -8.51
CA VAL A 272 -4.95 -10.79 -9.66
C VAL A 272 -6.20 -11.64 -9.50
N LYS A 273 -6.04 -12.86 -8.99
CA LYS A 273 -7.11 -13.84 -8.86
C LYS A 273 -8.04 -13.55 -7.69
N TYR A 274 -7.52 -13.15 -6.54
CA TYR A 274 -8.27 -13.10 -5.29
C TYR A 274 -8.66 -11.69 -4.84
N PHE A 275 -7.91 -10.66 -5.18
CA PHE A 275 -8.36 -9.30 -4.90
C PHE A 275 -9.40 -8.84 -5.92
N SER A 276 -10.41 -8.16 -5.40
CA SER A 276 -11.45 -7.56 -6.23
C SER A 276 -10.96 -6.30 -6.96
N ALA A 277 -11.62 -5.94 -8.04
CA ALA A 277 -11.45 -4.67 -8.72
C ALA A 277 -11.95 -3.50 -7.85
N PRO A 278 -11.50 -2.26 -8.11
CA PRO A 278 -12.04 -1.07 -7.45
C PRO A 278 -13.57 -1.02 -7.52
N GLY A 279 -14.21 -0.61 -6.42
CA GLY A 279 -15.67 -0.52 -6.32
C GLY A 279 -16.40 -1.80 -5.91
N MET A 280 -15.73 -2.95 -5.89
CA MET A 280 -16.28 -4.19 -5.38
C MET A 280 -16.05 -4.40 -3.88
N VAL A 281 -15.18 -3.61 -3.29
CA VAL A 281 -14.86 -3.60 -1.85
C VAL A 281 -15.29 -2.25 -1.32
N THR A 282 -16.10 -2.24 -0.29
CA THR A 282 -16.63 -1.11 0.49
C THR A 282 -16.45 0.32 -0.05
N ASP A 283 -17.42 1.19 0.24
CA ASP A 283 -17.45 2.63 -0.07
C ASP A 283 -16.29 3.39 0.59
N GLN A 284 -15.10 3.35 -0.02
CA GLN A 284 -13.92 4.06 0.50
C GLN A 284 -14.03 5.58 0.33
N PHE A 285 -14.74 6.03 -0.70
CA PHE A 285 -14.89 7.44 -1.02
C PHE A 285 -16.35 7.85 -0.89
N VAL A 286 -16.68 8.34 0.28
CA VAL A 286 -17.97 9.00 0.56
C VAL A 286 -17.75 10.49 0.68
N GLY A 287 -18.77 11.28 0.35
CA GLY A 287 -18.69 12.73 0.38
C GLY A 287 -20.03 13.38 0.08
N ILE A 288 -20.01 14.59 -0.40
CA ILE A 288 -21.21 15.38 -0.72
C ILE A 288 -21.13 16.01 -2.11
N LYS A 289 -22.29 16.17 -2.74
CA LYS A 289 -22.46 17.06 -3.88
C LYS A 289 -22.60 18.49 -3.37
N VAL A 290 -21.66 19.36 -3.71
CA VAL A 290 -21.56 20.72 -3.12
C VAL A 290 -22.79 21.59 -3.36
N LYS A 291 -23.53 21.37 -4.45
CA LYS A 291 -24.72 22.21 -4.80
C LYS A 291 -26.00 21.79 -4.08
N THR A 292 -26.12 20.54 -3.68
CA THR A 292 -27.37 19.96 -3.15
C THR A 292 -27.23 19.42 -1.75
N ASP A 293 -25.98 19.34 -1.21
CA ASP A 293 -25.62 18.70 0.06
C ASP A 293 -26.04 17.21 0.13
N GLU A 294 -26.35 16.59 -1.02
CA GLU A 294 -26.68 15.18 -1.08
C GLU A 294 -25.43 14.32 -0.90
N PRO A 295 -25.53 13.21 -0.16
CA PRO A 295 -24.43 12.26 -0.06
C PRO A 295 -24.10 11.66 -1.43
N VAL A 296 -22.82 11.40 -1.65
CA VAL A 296 -22.29 10.74 -2.85
C VAL A 296 -21.20 9.76 -2.45
N SER A 297 -21.20 8.61 -3.11
CA SER A 297 -20.09 7.63 -3.04
C SER A 297 -19.50 7.45 -4.43
N ALA A 298 -18.23 7.08 -4.49
CA ALA A 298 -17.58 6.70 -5.74
C ALA A 298 -18.25 5.45 -6.31
N SER A 299 -18.56 5.47 -7.61
CA SER A 299 -19.16 4.31 -8.29
C SER A 299 -18.19 3.54 -9.16
N TYR A 300 -17.02 4.11 -9.41
CA TYR A 300 -15.99 3.60 -10.33
C TYR A 300 -16.51 3.33 -11.75
N ASP A 301 -17.57 4.01 -12.12
CA ASP A 301 -18.20 3.92 -13.45
C ASP A 301 -17.59 4.93 -14.42
N VAL A 302 -16.99 4.44 -15.49
CA VAL A 302 -16.35 5.26 -16.54
C VAL A 302 -17.33 6.13 -17.31
N SER A 303 -18.63 5.82 -17.26
CA SER A 303 -19.71 6.61 -17.91
C SER A 303 -20.12 7.85 -17.12
N GLN A 304 -19.78 7.92 -15.84
CA GLN A 304 -20.09 9.04 -14.95
C GLN A 304 -19.19 10.25 -15.24
N PRO A 305 -19.58 11.46 -14.82
CA PRO A 305 -18.69 12.61 -14.80
C PRO A 305 -17.41 12.31 -13.99
N VAL A 306 -16.26 12.75 -14.51
CA VAL A 306 -14.97 12.48 -13.88
C VAL A 306 -14.92 12.99 -12.45
N SER A 307 -14.44 12.16 -11.54
CA SER A 307 -14.01 12.55 -10.20
C SER A 307 -12.70 11.87 -9.84
N ALA A 308 -11.88 12.57 -9.04
CA ALA A 308 -10.59 12.05 -8.59
C ALA A 308 -10.24 12.59 -7.21
N TYR A 309 -9.69 11.73 -6.36
CA TYR A 309 -9.21 12.07 -5.04
C TYR A 309 -7.69 12.23 -5.05
N VAL A 310 -7.18 13.34 -4.50
CA VAL A 310 -5.75 13.61 -4.38
C VAL A 310 -5.25 13.03 -3.07
N PHE A 311 -4.53 11.93 -3.13
CA PHE A 311 -4.09 11.22 -1.91
C PHE A 311 -2.66 11.57 -1.46
N LYS A 312 -1.84 12.14 -2.37
CA LYS A 312 -0.44 12.46 -2.06
C LYS A 312 0.08 13.60 -2.93
N THR A 313 0.97 14.41 -2.36
CA THR A 313 1.72 15.45 -3.07
C THR A 313 3.21 15.16 -2.99
N ILE A 314 3.90 15.19 -4.13
CA ILE A 314 5.36 14.98 -4.22
C ILE A 314 5.99 16.20 -4.89
N ALA A 315 7.04 16.76 -4.28
CA ALA A 315 7.87 17.76 -4.91
C ALA A 315 8.98 17.09 -5.74
N ASP A 316 8.93 17.31 -7.06
CA ASP A 316 9.96 16.86 -7.99
C ASP A 316 10.87 18.02 -8.37
N PRO A 317 12.22 17.85 -8.31
CA PRO A 317 13.17 18.93 -8.61
C PRO A 317 13.10 19.48 -10.04
N PHE A 318 12.62 18.69 -11.00
CA PHE A 318 12.60 19.03 -12.42
C PHE A 318 11.22 19.47 -12.93
N VAL A 319 10.19 18.75 -12.50
CA VAL A 319 8.79 19.00 -12.92
C VAL A 319 8.11 20.01 -11.99
N GLY A 320 8.54 20.08 -10.76
CA GLY A 320 7.97 20.91 -9.70
C GLY A 320 7.12 20.07 -8.74
N ARG A 321 5.80 20.06 -8.91
CA ARG A 321 4.89 19.31 -8.03
C ARG A 321 4.07 18.30 -8.82
N PHE A 322 3.97 17.09 -8.29
CA PHE A 322 2.99 16.08 -8.67
C PHE A 322 1.91 15.96 -7.62
N SER A 323 0.65 15.93 -8.05
CA SER A 323 -0.49 15.51 -7.25
C SER A 323 -0.88 14.09 -7.68
N LEU A 324 -0.68 13.12 -6.80
CA LEU A 324 -1.06 11.73 -7.05
C LEU A 324 -2.55 11.58 -6.77
N VAL A 325 -3.25 10.97 -7.71
CA VAL A 325 -4.71 10.85 -7.68
C VAL A 325 -5.15 9.41 -7.90
N LYS A 326 -6.24 9.02 -7.26
CA LYS A 326 -7.07 7.89 -7.67
C LYS A 326 -8.31 8.44 -8.38
N VAL A 327 -8.55 7.99 -9.59
CA VAL A 327 -9.78 8.34 -10.33
C VAL A 327 -10.92 7.52 -9.73
N THR A 328 -11.94 8.19 -9.22
CA THR A 328 -13.07 7.55 -8.54
C THR A 328 -14.23 7.31 -9.48
N ASP A 329 -14.44 8.19 -10.47
CA ASP A 329 -15.45 8.04 -11.52
C ASP A 329 -14.96 8.62 -12.84
N GLY A 330 -15.56 8.18 -13.93
CA GLY A 330 -15.32 8.72 -15.26
C GLY A 330 -13.91 8.46 -15.80
N ILE A 331 -13.45 9.37 -16.62
CA ILE A 331 -12.13 9.33 -17.29
C ILE A 331 -11.44 10.67 -17.09
N LEU A 332 -10.30 10.65 -16.43
CA LEU A 332 -9.42 11.81 -16.29
C LEU A 332 -8.53 11.91 -17.52
N LYS A 333 -8.56 13.03 -18.23
CA LYS A 333 -7.85 13.21 -19.50
C LYS A 333 -6.75 14.28 -19.39
N ALA A 334 -5.65 14.07 -20.10
CA ALA A 334 -4.67 15.13 -20.37
C ALA A 334 -5.31 16.28 -21.17
N ASP A 335 -4.71 17.45 -21.11
CA ASP A 335 -5.18 18.68 -21.77
C ASP A 335 -6.65 19.05 -21.48
N SER A 336 -7.13 18.74 -20.25
CA SER A 336 -8.48 19.02 -19.80
C SER A 336 -8.50 20.00 -18.63
N ALA A 337 -9.70 20.42 -18.23
CA ALA A 337 -9.91 21.24 -17.03
C ALA A 337 -10.76 20.49 -16.02
N VAL A 338 -10.44 20.65 -14.76
CA VAL A 338 -11.19 20.15 -13.60
C VAL A 338 -11.42 21.28 -12.62
N TYR A 339 -12.34 21.09 -11.72
CA TYR A 339 -12.65 22.03 -10.66
C TYR A 339 -12.32 21.40 -9.30
N ASN A 340 -11.58 22.15 -8.50
CA ASN A 340 -11.30 21.81 -7.12
C ASN A 340 -12.31 22.52 -6.22
N ALA A 341 -13.33 21.78 -5.77
CA ALA A 341 -14.40 22.33 -4.95
C ALA A 341 -13.93 22.71 -3.54
N ASN A 342 -12.88 22.06 -3.01
CA ASN A 342 -12.30 22.42 -1.70
C ASN A 342 -11.62 23.80 -1.70
N LYS A 343 -11.22 24.29 -2.89
CA LYS A 343 -10.50 25.57 -3.08
C LYS A 343 -11.27 26.59 -3.89
N ASP A 344 -12.47 26.25 -4.36
CA ASP A 344 -13.27 27.08 -5.29
C ASP A 344 -12.45 27.58 -6.49
N ALA A 345 -11.73 26.66 -7.15
CA ALA A 345 -10.81 27.01 -8.21
C ALA A 345 -10.83 26.02 -9.38
N GLU A 346 -10.69 26.55 -10.60
CA GLU A 346 -10.45 25.72 -11.79
C GLU A 346 -8.95 25.38 -11.89
N GLU A 347 -8.66 24.12 -12.20
CA GLU A 347 -7.31 23.62 -12.44
C GLU A 347 -7.21 23.07 -13.86
N ARG A 348 -6.11 23.39 -14.53
CA ARG A 348 -5.82 22.84 -15.85
C ARG A 348 -4.90 21.64 -15.72
N ILE A 349 -5.35 20.50 -16.22
CA ILE A 349 -4.54 19.32 -16.40
C ILE A 349 -3.77 19.44 -17.71
N GLY A 350 -2.47 19.69 -17.65
CA GLY A 350 -1.63 19.67 -18.86
C GLY A 350 -1.26 18.24 -19.20
N LYS A 351 -0.44 17.62 -18.37
CA LYS A 351 0.06 16.25 -18.56
C LYS A 351 -0.36 15.35 -17.42
N LEU A 352 -0.67 14.11 -17.79
CA LEU A 352 -0.91 13.00 -16.88
C LEU A 352 0.25 12.02 -16.93
N TYR A 353 0.54 11.42 -15.78
CA TYR A 353 1.59 10.43 -15.64
C TYR A 353 1.11 9.23 -14.86
N VAL A 354 1.69 8.08 -15.16
CA VAL A 354 1.78 6.94 -14.26
C VAL A 354 3.20 6.96 -13.69
N LEU A 355 3.33 7.00 -12.37
CA LEU A 355 4.62 6.95 -11.71
C LEU A 355 5.00 5.49 -11.45
N ARG A 356 6.25 5.16 -11.73
CA ARG A 356 6.87 3.87 -11.41
C ARG A 356 8.12 4.16 -10.59
N GLY A 357 7.94 4.30 -9.29
CA GLY A 357 8.99 4.84 -8.46
C GLY A 357 9.46 6.20 -9.01
N LYS A 358 10.72 6.28 -9.43
CA LYS A 358 11.31 7.49 -10.00
C LYS A 358 10.90 7.74 -11.48
N GLU A 359 10.48 6.71 -12.19
CA GLU A 359 10.14 6.83 -13.62
C GLU A 359 8.78 7.51 -13.80
N GLN A 360 8.69 8.43 -14.76
CA GLN A 360 7.49 9.20 -15.09
C GLN A 360 7.03 8.80 -16.50
N ILE A 361 5.94 8.05 -16.58
CA ILE A 361 5.39 7.53 -17.84
C ILE A 361 4.20 8.41 -18.21
N GLU A 362 4.32 9.22 -19.27
CA GLU A 362 3.24 10.08 -19.75
C GLU A 362 2.10 9.23 -20.33
N VAL A 363 0.86 9.57 -19.96
CA VAL A 363 -0.38 8.91 -20.43
C VAL A 363 -1.41 9.95 -20.86
N ASN A 364 -2.31 9.58 -21.76
CA ASN A 364 -3.34 10.47 -22.26
C ASN A 364 -4.59 10.48 -21.38
N ALA A 365 -4.84 9.41 -20.66
CA ALA A 365 -6.01 9.27 -19.80
C ALA A 365 -5.77 8.26 -18.67
N LEU A 366 -6.53 8.42 -17.57
CA LEU A 366 -6.67 7.47 -16.47
C LEU A 366 -8.17 7.19 -16.32
N TYR A 367 -8.52 5.92 -16.18
CA TYR A 367 -9.90 5.48 -16.03
C TYR A 367 -10.26 5.33 -14.55
N ALA A 368 -11.56 5.31 -14.27
CA ALA A 368 -12.07 5.05 -12.92
C ALA A 368 -11.40 3.81 -12.30
N GLY A 369 -10.97 3.94 -11.05
CA GLY A 369 -10.20 2.92 -10.33
C GLY A 369 -8.68 3.06 -10.44
N ASP A 370 -8.15 3.77 -11.45
CA ASP A 370 -6.70 3.84 -11.68
C ASP A 370 -6.02 4.93 -10.84
N ILE A 371 -4.74 4.70 -10.58
CA ILE A 371 -3.85 5.63 -9.88
C ILE A 371 -2.87 6.25 -10.89
N GLY A 372 -2.72 7.58 -10.80
CA GLY A 372 -1.75 8.31 -11.58
C GLY A 372 -1.37 9.63 -10.93
N ALA A 373 -0.70 10.50 -11.68
CA ALA A 373 -0.20 11.77 -11.19
C ALA A 373 -0.49 12.91 -12.18
N ILE A 374 -0.87 14.06 -11.64
CA ILE A 374 -1.06 15.30 -12.37
C ILE A 374 0.09 16.23 -12.04
N ALA A 375 0.75 16.77 -13.08
CA ALA A 375 1.84 17.71 -12.89
C ALA A 375 1.32 19.14 -12.76
N LYS A 376 1.95 19.91 -11.86
CA LYS A 376 1.85 21.39 -11.80
C LYS A 376 0.46 21.95 -11.51
N LEU A 377 -0.39 21.24 -10.76
CA LEU A 377 -1.59 21.87 -10.22
C LEU A 377 -1.22 23.02 -9.28
N SER A 378 -1.95 24.13 -9.34
CA SER A 378 -1.56 25.39 -8.69
C SER A 378 -2.02 25.47 -7.24
N VAL A 379 -3.29 25.16 -6.95
CA VAL A 379 -3.89 25.32 -5.62
C VAL A 379 -4.25 24.01 -4.95
N THR A 380 -4.30 22.93 -5.71
CA THR A 380 -4.72 21.60 -5.23
C THR A 380 -3.71 21.03 -4.23
N LYS A 381 -4.21 20.44 -3.15
CA LYS A 381 -3.44 19.80 -2.07
C LYS A 381 -3.91 18.38 -1.82
N THR A 382 -3.13 17.62 -1.08
CA THR A 382 -3.51 16.29 -0.57
C THR A 382 -4.82 16.38 0.21
N GLY A 383 -5.75 15.46 -0.06
CA GLY A 383 -7.10 15.43 0.50
C GLY A 383 -8.13 16.25 -0.27
N ASP A 384 -7.76 16.92 -1.36
CA ASP A 384 -8.72 17.64 -2.20
C ASP A 384 -9.36 16.70 -3.24
N THR A 385 -10.59 17.05 -3.67
CA THR A 385 -11.33 16.34 -4.70
C THR A 385 -11.36 17.18 -5.98
N LEU A 386 -11.11 16.53 -7.10
CA LEU A 386 -11.22 17.12 -8.45
C LEU A 386 -12.46 16.56 -9.15
N SER A 387 -13.30 17.43 -9.69
CA SER A 387 -14.57 17.07 -10.35
C SER A 387 -14.94 18.11 -11.40
N PRO A 388 -16.01 17.94 -12.22
CA PRO A 388 -16.49 19.00 -13.09
C PRO A 388 -17.14 20.14 -12.31
N LYS A 389 -16.94 21.38 -12.74
CA LYS A 389 -17.59 22.58 -12.16
C LYS A 389 -19.12 22.52 -12.21
N ALA A 390 -19.66 21.83 -13.22
CA ALA A 390 -21.11 21.66 -13.36
C ALA A 390 -21.70 20.78 -12.24
N ASN A 391 -20.94 19.80 -11.77
CA ASN A 391 -21.34 18.86 -10.72
C ASN A 391 -20.22 18.69 -9.70
N PRO A 392 -19.94 19.71 -8.87
CA PRO A 392 -18.85 19.69 -7.91
C PRO A 392 -19.15 18.75 -6.74
N ILE A 393 -18.18 17.89 -6.41
CA ILE A 393 -18.23 16.97 -5.27
C ILE A 393 -17.02 17.18 -4.36
N ILE A 394 -17.17 16.85 -3.09
CA ILE A 394 -16.09 16.83 -2.11
C ILE A 394 -16.18 15.49 -1.37
N PHE A 395 -15.12 14.67 -1.49
CA PHE A 395 -14.96 13.48 -0.67
C PHE A 395 -14.40 13.83 0.70
N GLU A 396 -14.73 13.00 1.67
CA GLU A 396 -14.14 13.08 3.00
C GLU A 396 -12.62 12.89 2.93
N LYS A 397 -11.90 13.70 3.71
CA LYS A 397 -10.45 13.58 3.78
C LYS A 397 -10.05 12.36 4.58
N ALA A 398 -9.02 11.67 4.11
CA ALA A 398 -8.42 10.60 4.89
C ALA A 398 -7.92 11.14 6.25
N GLU A 399 -8.21 10.41 7.31
CA GLU A 399 -7.62 10.70 8.63
C GLU A 399 -6.10 10.58 8.55
N MET A 400 -5.40 11.50 9.18
CA MET A 400 -3.94 11.49 9.32
C MET A 400 -3.56 11.38 10.79
N PRO A 401 -2.45 10.70 11.12
CA PRO A 401 -1.98 10.66 12.49
C PRO A 401 -1.53 12.04 12.95
N GLU A 402 -1.96 12.43 14.14
CA GLU A 402 -1.51 13.68 14.75
C GLU A 402 -0.05 13.58 15.21
N PRO A 403 0.77 14.61 14.95
CA PRO A 403 2.14 14.63 15.42
C PRO A 403 2.19 14.76 16.95
N TYR A 404 2.98 13.91 17.61
CA TYR A 404 3.03 13.82 19.08
C TYR A 404 4.41 14.14 19.66
N THR A 405 5.45 14.28 18.82
CA THR A 405 6.77 14.73 19.27
C THR A 405 7.13 16.09 18.67
N PHE A 406 7.97 16.84 19.31
CA PHE A 406 8.39 18.14 18.80
C PHE A 406 9.79 18.50 19.22
N VAL A 407 10.39 19.40 18.46
CA VAL A 407 11.67 20.04 18.76
C VAL A 407 11.53 21.55 18.66
N ARG A 408 12.26 22.25 19.51
CA ARG A 408 12.52 23.66 19.30
C ARG A 408 13.61 23.81 18.24
N TYR A 409 13.41 24.71 17.29
CA TYR A 409 14.42 24.98 16.29
C TYR A 409 14.78 26.44 16.21
N ILE A 410 16.01 26.71 15.77
CA ILE A 410 16.53 28.04 15.44
C ILE A 410 17.29 27.98 14.13
N ALA A 411 17.34 29.07 13.40
CA ALA A 411 18.18 29.20 12.22
C ALA A 411 19.67 29.12 12.62
N LYS A 412 20.46 28.29 11.94
CA LYS A 412 21.90 28.22 12.14
C LYS A 412 22.57 29.49 11.68
N THR A 413 22.07 30.11 10.63
CA THR A 413 22.56 31.37 10.06
C THR A 413 21.53 32.46 10.29
N LYS A 414 21.92 33.54 10.93
CA LYS A 414 21.04 34.69 11.16
C LYS A 414 20.56 35.29 9.83
N GLY A 415 19.24 35.49 9.69
CA GLY A 415 18.62 36.02 8.47
C GLY A 415 18.09 34.93 7.53
N ASP A 416 18.21 33.63 7.86
CA ASP A 416 17.61 32.54 7.10
C ASP A 416 16.21 32.14 7.61
N GLU A 417 15.67 32.85 8.63
CA GLU A 417 14.39 32.52 9.27
C GLU A 417 13.23 32.45 8.26
N ASP A 418 13.11 33.46 7.38
CA ASP A 418 12.06 33.51 6.35
C ASP A 418 12.21 32.38 5.30
N LYS A 419 13.45 32.06 4.92
CA LYS A 419 13.73 30.96 3.99
C LYS A 419 13.38 29.63 4.61
N ILE A 420 13.67 29.44 5.91
CA ILE A 420 13.32 28.23 6.66
C ILE A 420 11.81 28.07 6.72
N SER A 421 11.07 29.11 7.10
CA SER A 421 9.61 29.06 7.17
C SER A 421 9.00 28.77 5.79
N ALA A 422 9.51 29.36 4.72
CA ALA A 422 9.08 29.08 3.36
C ALA A 422 9.38 27.63 2.91
N ALA A 423 10.52 27.08 3.32
CA ALA A 423 10.89 25.70 3.04
C ALA A 423 10.05 24.70 3.85
N LEU A 424 9.81 24.98 5.15
CA LEU A 424 8.93 24.16 6.00
C LEU A 424 7.51 24.13 5.47
N LYS A 425 6.95 25.25 4.99
CA LYS A 425 5.63 25.27 4.35
C LYS A 425 5.54 24.31 3.15
N LYS A 426 6.59 24.26 2.33
CA LYS A 426 6.63 23.31 1.20
C LYS A 426 6.71 21.85 1.67
N LEU A 427 7.49 21.57 2.72
CA LEU A 427 7.54 20.23 3.30
C LEU A 427 6.21 19.83 3.95
N MET A 428 5.51 20.77 4.60
CA MET A 428 4.16 20.54 5.15
C MET A 428 3.08 20.35 4.06
N ASP A 429 3.31 20.84 2.84
CA ASP A 429 2.45 20.54 1.69
C ASP A 429 2.67 19.10 1.15
N GLU A 430 3.88 18.54 1.35
CA GLU A 430 4.22 17.15 1.00
C GLU A 430 3.84 16.18 2.13
N ASP A 431 3.98 16.58 3.39
CA ASP A 431 3.82 15.75 4.57
C ASP A 431 2.84 16.41 5.55
N LEU A 432 1.62 15.89 5.60
CA LEU A 432 0.53 16.41 6.42
C LEU A 432 0.72 16.15 7.92
N THR A 433 1.70 15.33 8.31
CA THR A 433 2.02 15.03 9.71
C THR A 433 3.08 15.96 10.30
N LEU A 434 3.53 16.93 9.52
CA LEU A 434 4.40 18.03 10.00
C LEU A 434 3.58 19.24 10.38
N LYS A 435 3.93 19.88 11.49
CA LYS A 435 3.26 21.09 11.96
C LYS A 435 4.26 22.06 12.55
N GLU A 436 4.27 23.30 12.05
CA GLU A 436 5.04 24.41 12.61
C GLU A 436 4.17 25.22 13.56
N VAL A 437 4.66 25.49 14.76
CA VAL A 437 3.97 26.29 15.79
C VAL A 437 4.86 27.42 16.27
N ASN A 438 4.35 28.65 16.19
CA ASN A 438 4.98 29.81 16.82
C ASN A 438 4.44 29.98 18.24
N ASP A 439 5.21 29.50 19.21
CA ASP A 439 4.90 29.66 20.63
C ASP A 439 5.31 31.09 21.10
N LYS A 440 4.36 32.00 20.99
CA LYS A 440 4.56 33.41 21.35
C LYS A 440 4.81 33.60 22.84
N ALA A 441 4.27 32.72 23.70
CA ALA A 441 4.43 32.84 25.14
C ALA A 441 5.89 32.61 25.57
N ASN A 442 6.52 31.59 24.94
CA ASN A 442 7.91 31.24 25.21
C ASN A 442 8.89 31.80 24.17
N ARG A 443 8.39 32.56 23.18
CA ARG A 443 9.19 33.17 22.10
C ARG A 443 10.05 32.15 21.36
N GLN A 444 9.44 31.03 20.98
CA GLN A 444 10.15 29.95 20.31
C GLN A 444 9.34 29.38 19.13
N MET A 445 10.08 28.83 18.18
CA MET A 445 9.50 28.09 17.06
C MET A 445 9.62 26.60 17.34
N LEU A 446 8.51 25.89 17.22
CA LEU A 446 8.41 24.45 17.44
C LEU A 446 8.07 23.77 16.13
N LEU A 447 8.73 22.64 15.88
CA LEU A 447 8.43 21.75 14.77
C LEU A 447 7.95 20.41 15.33
N TYR A 448 6.72 20.07 15.02
CA TYR A 448 6.08 18.80 15.42
C TYR A 448 6.21 17.77 14.31
N GLY A 449 6.34 16.50 14.68
CA GLY A 449 6.38 15.34 13.80
C GLY A 449 5.98 14.05 14.53
N LEU A 450 6.01 12.92 13.83
CA LEU A 450 5.61 11.63 14.36
C LEU A 450 6.72 10.91 15.16
N GLY A 451 7.96 11.37 15.08
CA GLY A 451 9.07 10.77 15.80
C GLY A 451 10.41 11.49 15.53
N ASP A 452 11.43 11.07 16.24
CA ASP A 452 12.75 11.70 16.15
C ASP A 452 13.41 11.50 14.79
N GLN A 453 13.27 10.31 14.19
CA GLN A 453 13.78 10.04 12.84
C GLN A 453 13.07 10.90 11.79
N HIS A 454 11.77 11.09 11.94
CA HIS A 454 10.99 11.97 11.06
C HIS A 454 11.56 13.40 11.09
N LEU A 455 11.74 13.99 12.26
CA LEU A 455 12.27 15.34 12.40
C LEU A 455 13.72 15.46 11.90
N GLU A 456 14.57 14.46 12.12
CA GLU A 456 15.94 14.43 11.55
C GLU A 456 15.94 14.39 10.02
N ILE A 457 15.00 13.69 9.40
CA ILE A 457 14.85 13.66 7.93
C ILE A 457 14.40 15.03 7.42
N VAL A 458 13.47 15.70 8.10
CA VAL A 458 13.05 17.08 7.76
C VAL A 458 14.24 18.01 7.78
N LYS A 459 15.07 17.95 8.82
CA LYS A 459 16.31 18.73 8.93
C LYS A 459 17.29 18.46 7.78
N SER A 460 17.45 17.19 7.41
CA SER A 460 18.29 16.78 6.27
C SER A 460 17.74 17.31 4.94
N LYS A 461 16.43 17.17 4.70
CA LYS A 461 15.75 17.70 3.50
C LYS A 461 15.88 19.22 3.39
N LEU A 462 15.78 19.96 4.50
CA LEU A 462 15.99 21.42 4.53
C LEU A 462 17.41 21.80 4.11
N ALA A 463 18.41 21.07 4.60
CA ALA A 463 19.81 21.33 4.23
C ALA A 463 20.08 20.98 2.76
N ASP A 464 19.61 19.81 2.31
CA ASP A 464 19.94 19.27 0.98
C ASP A 464 19.14 19.92 -0.14
N ARG A 465 17.82 20.09 0.02
CA ARG A 465 16.95 20.64 -1.03
C ARG A 465 16.88 22.16 -1.02
N TYR A 466 16.82 22.76 0.18
CA TYR A 466 16.56 24.20 0.33
C TYR A 466 17.80 25.01 0.74
N LYS A 467 18.93 24.33 1.03
CA LYS A 467 20.20 24.97 1.44
C LYS A 467 20.08 25.82 2.69
N VAL A 468 19.20 25.47 3.60
CA VAL A 468 19.01 26.09 4.91
C VAL A 468 19.25 25.08 6.03
N CYS A 469 19.85 25.54 7.13
CA CYS A 469 20.21 24.67 8.24
C CYS A 469 19.46 25.07 9.52
N LEU A 470 18.86 24.09 10.18
CA LEU A 470 18.29 24.22 11.51
C LEU A 470 19.24 23.68 12.57
N LEU A 471 19.21 24.30 13.73
CA LEU A 471 19.73 23.74 14.97
C LEU A 471 18.52 23.33 15.82
N TYR A 472 18.43 22.04 16.13
CA TYR A 472 17.48 21.53 17.10
C TYR A 472 18.04 21.73 18.51
N THR A 473 17.20 22.21 19.40
CA THR A 473 17.52 22.36 20.82
C THR A 473 16.44 21.62 21.62
N SER A 474 16.83 21.03 22.74
CA SER A 474 15.86 20.44 23.65
C SER A 474 14.85 21.49 24.08
N PRO A 475 13.56 21.19 24.09
CA PRO A 475 12.54 22.05 24.70
C PRO A 475 12.92 22.35 26.16
N SER A 476 12.61 23.55 26.64
CA SER A 476 12.80 23.87 28.04
C SER A 476 11.91 22.97 28.90
N PRO A 477 12.31 22.57 30.12
CA PRO A 477 11.43 21.87 31.05
C PRO A 477 10.09 22.57 31.30
N ARG A 478 10.00 23.88 31.05
CA ARG A 478 8.76 24.65 31.11
C ARG A 478 7.83 24.38 29.94
N ASP A 479 8.33 23.84 28.82
CA ASP A 479 7.56 23.54 27.63
C ASP A 479 6.72 22.28 27.79
N TYR A 480 7.14 21.35 28.67
CA TYR A 480 6.38 20.15 29.05
C TYR A 480 5.25 20.42 30.05
N ALA A 481 5.26 21.58 30.72
CA ALA A 481 4.24 21.93 31.70
C ALA A 481 2.99 22.59 31.07
N ALA A 482 3.02 22.86 29.78
CA ALA A 482 1.92 23.48 29.05
C ALA A 482 1.16 22.47 28.18
#